data_d4176e6d728fadf7645d8e7cf7b99e38
#
_entry.id   d4176e6d728fadf7645d8e7cf7b99e38
#
_cell.length_a   1.000
_cell.length_b   1.000
_cell.length_c   1.000
_cell.angle_alpha   90.00
_cell.angle_beta   90.00
_cell.angle_gamma   90.00
#
_symmetry.space_group_name_H-M   'P 1'
#
loop_
_entity.id
_entity.type
_entity.pdbx_description
1 polymer ?
#
loop_
_entity_poly.entity_id
_entity_poly.type
_entity_poly.pdbx_seq_one_letter_code
_entity_poly.pdbx_strand_id
1 'polypeptide(L)'
;MLTTGEKFRQKKVLLRLAELITDSTLTIEPNFIWKQKKLSADLHKEEYANQVIRYSFNTGVTWAVLTDFKNLKVFNAQDFEKTLAGKLFFEIPYTQYLEKFDQLWLLSKESFEKDALDKEGEKYGKKLQKVSVTSLLYKDLQKCRDILTKELAAWNQNIDKDLLDEGVQKILDRLIFIRLAEDRDIEPKTLMPMFREWQAGYIEGKKEQFYQSMVKKFRELDDIYNSDLFSEHSFEKWGDYGDATGKVINILYGKAGYYEYDFKAMPADVLGAVYENYLGYRLSQSKKGATVAKDAKKRKEHGIYYTPSFIVDYIVKNALGPILDKCKSVSDLKKIKVLDPACGSGSFLVKALKMINDKYMDFGAGNNELRKYFILTQNIYGVDLDEQAVEITRLNLLINALSKREKFPPLINNIKNGNSLISGDDGELEKYFGKNF
;
A
#
# COMPACT_ATOMS: atom_id res chain seq x y z
N MET A 1 -23.60 -3.59 -46.00
CA MET A 1 -22.46 -2.71 -46.30
C MET A 1 -22.75 -1.34 -45.68
N LEU A 2 -21.89 -0.86 -44.79
CA LEU A 2 -22.08 0.46 -44.18
C LEU A 2 -21.90 1.56 -45.23
N THR A 3 -22.73 2.59 -45.19
CA THR A 3 -22.61 3.76 -46.03
C THR A 3 -21.31 4.54 -45.76
N THR A 4 -20.86 5.35 -46.70
CA THR A 4 -19.63 6.15 -46.56
C THR A 4 -19.71 7.09 -45.34
N GLY A 5 -20.90 7.60 -45.01
CA GLY A 5 -21.17 8.45 -43.85
C GLY A 5 -21.07 7.70 -42.51
N GLU A 6 -21.48 6.45 -42.46
CA GLU A 6 -21.41 5.61 -41.28
C GLU A 6 -19.96 5.18 -40.99
N LYS A 7 -19.19 4.88 -42.04
CA LYS A 7 -17.73 4.60 -41.92
C LYS A 7 -16.97 5.85 -41.39
N PHE A 8 -17.36 7.04 -41.83
CA PHE A 8 -16.74 8.28 -41.36
C PHE A 8 -17.09 8.57 -39.88
N ARG A 9 -18.35 8.35 -39.50
CA ARG A 9 -18.79 8.45 -38.08
C ARG A 9 -18.08 7.43 -37.20
N GLN A 10 -17.96 6.16 -37.62
CA GLN A 10 -17.22 5.13 -36.90
C GLN A 10 -15.75 5.51 -36.72
N LYS A 11 -15.09 6.03 -37.77
CA LYS A 11 -13.69 6.47 -37.69
C LYS A 11 -13.52 7.64 -36.71
N LYS A 12 -14.51 8.55 -36.67
CA LYS A 12 -14.49 9.71 -35.75
C LYS A 12 -14.72 9.27 -34.29
N VAL A 13 -15.55 8.27 -34.03
CA VAL A 13 -15.76 7.66 -32.70
C VAL A 13 -14.53 6.92 -32.23
N LEU A 14 -13.90 6.15 -33.12
CA LEU A 14 -12.65 5.43 -32.81
C LEU A 14 -11.47 6.37 -32.55
N LEU A 15 -11.38 7.48 -33.32
CA LEU A 15 -10.37 8.52 -33.08
C LEU A 15 -10.59 9.24 -31.75
N ARG A 16 -11.84 9.60 -31.39
CA ARG A 16 -12.14 10.18 -30.08
C ARG A 16 -11.98 9.21 -28.93
N LEU A 17 -12.26 7.91 -29.11
CA LEU A 17 -11.91 6.88 -28.12
C LEU A 17 -10.39 6.76 -27.97
N ALA A 18 -9.62 6.87 -29.05
CA ALA A 18 -8.16 6.87 -28.99
C ALA A 18 -7.64 8.14 -28.29
N GLU A 19 -8.20 9.31 -28.55
CA GLU A 19 -7.90 10.56 -27.84
C GLU A 19 -8.22 10.48 -26.35
N LEU A 20 -9.35 9.88 -25.97
CA LEU A 20 -9.72 9.61 -24.58
C LEU A 20 -8.72 8.68 -23.87
N ILE A 21 -8.07 7.77 -24.63
CA ILE A 21 -7.07 6.81 -24.11
C ILE A 21 -5.70 7.48 -23.97
N THR A 22 -5.32 8.39 -24.87
CA THR A 22 -4.00 9.03 -24.92
C THR A 22 -3.89 10.25 -24.01
N ASP A 23 -5.01 10.88 -23.66
CA ASP A 23 -5.02 12.07 -22.78
C ASP A 23 -5.01 11.74 -21.26
N SER A 24 -4.83 10.46 -20.93
CA SER A 24 -4.67 9.98 -19.55
C SER A 24 -3.38 10.41 -18.85
N THR A 25 -2.56 11.27 -19.47
CA THR A 25 -1.32 11.84 -18.89
C THR A 25 -1.54 13.06 -18.00
N LEU A 26 -2.76 13.54 -17.86
CA LEU A 26 -3.08 14.62 -16.92
C LEU A 26 -3.30 14.06 -15.51
N THR A 27 -2.59 14.61 -14.56
CA THR A 27 -2.46 14.42 -13.12
C THR A 27 -3.77 14.53 -12.30
N ILE A 28 -4.83 13.83 -12.73
CA ILE A 28 -6.05 13.59 -11.96
C ILE A 28 -6.05 12.09 -11.65
N GLU A 29 -6.37 11.71 -10.42
CA GLU A 29 -6.56 10.30 -10.05
C GLU A 29 -7.39 9.59 -11.12
N PRO A 30 -6.97 8.40 -11.59
CA PRO A 30 -7.68 7.74 -12.68
C PRO A 30 -9.13 7.43 -12.23
N ASN A 31 -10.10 7.99 -12.94
CA ASN A 31 -11.52 7.76 -12.63
C ASN A 31 -11.97 6.33 -12.99
N PHE A 32 -11.20 5.63 -13.80
CA PHE A 32 -11.38 4.22 -14.13
C PHE A 32 -10.06 3.59 -14.57
N ILE A 33 -9.96 2.28 -14.43
CA ILE A 33 -8.84 1.50 -14.93
C ILE A 33 -9.23 0.86 -16.25
N TRP A 34 -8.38 1.05 -17.25
CA TRP A 34 -8.54 0.53 -18.59
C TRP A 34 -7.57 -0.61 -18.85
N LYS A 35 -8.08 -1.75 -19.31
CA LYS A 35 -7.25 -2.88 -19.75
C LYS A 35 -7.62 -3.28 -21.17
N GLN A 36 -6.69 -3.06 -22.08
CA GLN A 36 -6.81 -3.50 -23.45
C GLN A 36 -6.25 -4.91 -23.61
N LYS A 37 -6.93 -5.73 -24.41
CA LYS A 37 -6.48 -7.04 -24.87
C LYS A 37 -6.33 -7.04 -26.40
N LYS A 38 -5.61 -8.03 -26.94
CA LYS A 38 -5.47 -8.20 -28.38
C LYS A 38 -6.85 -8.47 -29.00
N LEU A 39 -7.07 -8.04 -30.26
CA LEU A 39 -8.31 -8.29 -31.03
C LEU A 39 -8.73 -9.75 -31.15
N SER A 40 -7.80 -10.68 -30.98
CA SER A 40 -8.03 -12.12 -30.98
C SER A 40 -8.32 -12.71 -29.59
N ALA A 41 -8.31 -11.89 -28.55
CA ALA A 41 -8.56 -12.36 -27.19
C ALA A 41 -10.04 -12.64 -26.98
N ASP A 42 -10.35 -13.74 -26.28
CA ASP A 42 -11.70 -14.03 -25.85
C ASP A 42 -12.00 -13.30 -24.52
N LEU A 43 -12.72 -12.18 -24.59
CA LEU A 43 -13.09 -11.39 -23.42
C LEU A 43 -14.12 -12.06 -22.48
N HIS A 44 -14.62 -13.26 -22.83
CA HIS A 44 -15.46 -14.03 -21.91
C HIS A 44 -14.66 -14.82 -20.88
N LYS A 45 -13.34 -14.91 -21.03
CA LYS A 45 -12.47 -15.51 -20.00
C LYS A 45 -12.52 -14.69 -18.72
N GLU A 46 -12.98 -15.29 -17.64
CA GLU A 46 -13.08 -14.65 -16.32
C GLU A 46 -11.74 -14.10 -15.81
N GLU A 47 -10.63 -14.71 -16.19
CA GLU A 47 -9.29 -14.28 -15.85
C GLU A 47 -9.03 -12.81 -16.21
N TYR A 48 -9.48 -12.36 -17.38
CA TYR A 48 -9.28 -10.97 -17.83
C TYR A 48 -10.12 -9.98 -17.05
N ALA A 49 -11.37 -10.35 -16.76
CA ALA A 49 -12.25 -9.55 -15.92
C ALA A 49 -11.71 -9.47 -14.47
N ASN A 50 -11.30 -10.62 -13.91
CA ASN A 50 -10.70 -10.68 -12.57
C ASN A 50 -9.45 -9.80 -12.47
N GLN A 51 -8.58 -9.80 -13.50
CA GLN A 51 -7.38 -8.99 -13.53
C GLN A 51 -7.69 -7.49 -13.49
N VAL A 52 -8.62 -7.00 -14.31
CA VAL A 52 -8.95 -5.56 -14.35
C VAL A 52 -9.69 -5.12 -13.09
N ILE A 53 -10.60 -5.95 -12.57
CA ILE A 53 -11.32 -5.67 -11.32
C ILE A 53 -10.35 -5.62 -10.15
N ARG A 54 -9.44 -6.60 -10.02
CA ARG A 54 -8.40 -6.62 -8.97
C ARG A 54 -7.54 -5.37 -9.01
N TYR A 55 -7.09 -4.96 -10.18
CA TYR A 55 -6.27 -3.76 -10.33
C TYR A 55 -7.05 -2.50 -9.93
N SER A 56 -8.29 -2.32 -10.42
CA SER A 56 -9.15 -1.19 -10.04
C SER A 56 -9.43 -1.15 -8.54
N PHE A 57 -9.71 -2.30 -7.95
CA PHE A 57 -9.94 -2.44 -6.51
C PHE A 57 -8.72 -1.98 -5.70
N ASN A 58 -7.52 -2.48 -6.01
CA ASN A 58 -6.30 -2.17 -5.27
C ASN A 58 -5.82 -0.72 -5.46
N THR A 59 -6.17 -0.08 -6.58
CA THR A 59 -5.93 1.36 -6.81
C THR A 59 -7.01 2.28 -6.23
N GLY A 60 -8.06 1.71 -5.62
CA GLY A 60 -9.17 2.48 -5.06
C GLY A 60 -10.15 3.04 -6.09
N VAL A 61 -10.07 2.59 -7.36
CA VAL A 61 -10.90 3.08 -8.46
C VAL A 61 -12.17 2.24 -8.59
N THR A 62 -13.33 2.91 -8.71
CA THR A 62 -14.64 2.23 -8.74
C THR A 62 -14.86 1.43 -10.02
N TRP A 63 -14.46 1.98 -11.16
CA TRP A 63 -14.81 1.42 -12.46
C TRP A 63 -13.63 0.73 -13.15
N ALA A 64 -13.87 -0.49 -13.60
CA ALA A 64 -12.92 -1.29 -14.36
C ALA A 64 -13.43 -1.49 -15.78
N VAL A 65 -12.64 -1.11 -16.78
CA VAL A 65 -12.97 -1.21 -18.20
C VAL A 65 -12.09 -2.24 -18.88
N LEU A 66 -12.71 -3.25 -19.48
CA LEU A 66 -12.04 -4.31 -20.26
C LEU A 66 -12.47 -4.24 -21.72
N THR A 67 -11.54 -4.18 -22.64
CA THR A 67 -11.84 -4.14 -24.08
C THR A 67 -10.79 -4.85 -24.94
N ASP A 68 -11.23 -5.34 -26.09
CA ASP A 68 -10.43 -5.73 -27.25
C ASP A 68 -10.79 -4.91 -28.51
N PHE A 69 -11.50 -3.79 -28.32
CA PHE A 69 -12.14 -2.93 -29.34
C PHE A 69 -13.31 -3.56 -30.09
N LYS A 70 -13.49 -4.88 -30.11
CA LYS A 70 -14.71 -5.52 -30.60
C LYS A 70 -15.81 -5.52 -29.57
N ASN A 71 -15.43 -5.62 -28.31
CA ASN A 71 -16.31 -5.57 -27.16
C ASN A 71 -15.73 -4.65 -26.10
N LEU A 72 -16.61 -3.97 -25.40
CA LEU A 72 -16.27 -3.15 -24.25
C LEU A 72 -17.15 -3.58 -23.08
N LYS A 73 -16.53 -3.90 -21.96
CA LYS A 73 -17.19 -4.28 -20.70
C LYS A 73 -16.81 -3.33 -19.61
N VAL A 74 -17.78 -2.86 -18.84
CA VAL A 74 -17.56 -1.99 -17.67
C VAL A 74 -18.06 -2.70 -16.43
N PHE A 75 -17.19 -2.79 -15.41
CA PHE A 75 -17.47 -3.47 -14.15
C PHE A 75 -17.38 -2.50 -12.98
N ASN A 76 -18.23 -2.71 -11.96
CA ASN A 76 -18.02 -2.09 -10.65
C ASN A 76 -17.04 -2.95 -9.83
N ALA A 77 -15.82 -2.44 -9.62
CA ALA A 77 -14.77 -3.14 -8.89
C ALA A 77 -14.93 -3.08 -7.36
N GLN A 78 -15.77 -2.16 -6.84
CA GLN A 78 -15.95 -1.94 -5.40
C GLN A 78 -17.12 -2.75 -4.80
N ASP A 79 -17.83 -3.53 -5.60
CA ASP A 79 -18.97 -4.33 -5.15
C ASP A 79 -18.51 -5.74 -4.72
N PHE A 80 -18.26 -5.91 -3.41
CA PHE A 80 -17.70 -7.14 -2.84
C PHE A 80 -18.65 -8.33 -2.81
N GLU A 81 -19.95 -8.07 -2.74
CA GLU A 81 -20.95 -9.10 -2.48
C GLU A 81 -21.40 -9.82 -3.75
N LYS A 82 -21.18 -9.20 -4.92
CA LYS A 82 -21.68 -9.71 -6.19
C LYS A 82 -20.71 -10.65 -6.90
N THR A 83 -21.28 -11.60 -7.62
CA THR A 83 -20.57 -12.43 -8.60
C THR A 83 -20.02 -11.58 -9.74
N LEU A 84 -19.13 -12.12 -10.57
CA LEU A 84 -18.58 -11.42 -11.73
C LEU A 84 -19.70 -10.86 -12.65
N ALA A 85 -20.72 -11.64 -12.92
CA ALA A 85 -21.89 -11.20 -13.71
C ALA A 85 -22.65 -10.05 -13.02
N GLY A 86 -22.77 -10.07 -11.69
CA GLY A 86 -23.41 -9.01 -10.92
C GLY A 86 -22.60 -7.71 -10.90
N LYS A 87 -21.26 -7.77 -11.08
CA LYS A 87 -20.37 -6.61 -11.18
C LYS A 87 -20.43 -5.95 -12.55
N LEU A 88 -20.80 -6.69 -13.60
CA LEU A 88 -20.92 -6.14 -14.94
C LEU A 88 -21.99 -5.05 -14.95
N PHE A 89 -21.59 -3.83 -15.29
CA PHE A 89 -22.50 -2.72 -15.41
C PHE A 89 -23.14 -2.68 -16.79
N PHE A 90 -22.32 -2.69 -17.83
CA PHE A 90 -22.79 -2.85 -19.20
C PHE A 90 -21.71 -3.47 -20.10
N GLU A 91 -22.17 -4.05 -21.20
CA GLU A 91 -21.34 -4.58 -22.27
C GLU A 91 -21.85 -4.04 -23.62
N ILE A 92 -20.92 -3.57 -24.46
CA ILE A 92 -21.24 -3.00 -25.77
C ILE A 92 -20.34 -3.65 -26.82
N PRO A 93 -20.91 -4.44 -27.75
CA PRO A 93 -20.16 -4.91 -28.92
C PRO A 93 -19.98 -3.77 -29.94
N TYR A 94 -18.90 -3.81 -30.72
CA TYR A 94 -18.57 -2.74 -31.68
C TYR A 94 -19.69 -2.46 -32.70
N THR A 95 -20.52 -3.46 -33.00
CA THR A 95 -21.69 -3.31 -33.89
C THR A 95 -22.75 -2.36 -33.34
N GLN A 96 -22.77 -2.15 -32.02
CA GLN A 96 -23.72 -1.28 -31.31
C GLN A 96 -23.10 0.05 -30.85
N TYR A 97 -21.83 0.33 -31.18
CA TYR A 97 -21.15 1.56 -30.69
C TYR A 97 -21.85 2.87 -31.11
N LEU A 98 -22.48 2.90 -32.29
CA LEU A 98 -23.23 4.06 -32.73
C LEU A 98 -24.60 4.17 -32.04
N GLU A 99 -25.27 3.04 -31.88
CA GLU A 99 -26.60 2.97 -31.24
C GLU A 99 -26.50 3.31 -29.75
N LYS A 100 -25.48 2.79 -29.08
CA LYS A 100 -25.24 2.97 -27.64
C LYS A 100 -24.14 4.02 -27.34
N PHE A 101 -24.03 5.03 -28.22
CA PHE A 101 -23.01 6.06 -28.09
C PHE A 101 -23.11 6.81 -26.76
N ASP A 102 -24.30 7.06 -26.25
CA ASP A 102 -24.50 7.73 -24.95
C ASP A 102 -23.93 6.92 -23.79
N GLN A 103 -23.99 5.58 -23.84
CA GLN A 103 -23.33 4.72 -22.85
C GLN A 103 -21.80 4.78 -22.97
N LEU A 104 -21.26 4.81 -24.20
CA LEU A 104 -19.82 5.01 -24.41
C LEU A 104 -19.38 6.38 -23.91
N TRP A 105 -20.22 7.42 -24.09
CA TRP A 105 -19.92 8.77 -23.64
C TRP A 105 -19.80 8.90 -22.13
N LEU A 106 -20.39 7.97 -21.34
CA LEU A 106 -20.18 7.89 -19.91
C LEU A 106 -18.70 7.68 -19.50
N LEU A 107 -17.88 7.16 -20.41
CA LEU A 107 -16.43 6.97 -20.21
C LEU A 107 -15.61 8.19 -20.65
N SER A 108 -16.25 9.29 -21.08
CA SER A 108 -15.56 10.52 -21.45
C SER A 108 -15.10 11.31 -20.21
N LYS A 109 -14.03 12.12 -20.39
CA LYS A 109 -13.54 13.03 -19.35
C LYS A 109 -14.66 13.94 -18.83
N GLU A 110 -15.46 14.51 -19.72
CA GLU A 110 -16.59 15.39 -19.37
C GLU A 110 -17.63 14.67 -18.49
N SER A 111 -17.90 13.40 -18.77
CA SER A 111 -18.84 12.59 -17.99
C SER A 111 -18.31 12.28 -16.59
N PHE A 112 -16.99 12.04 -16.46
CA PHE A 112 -16.36 11.84 -15.17
C PHE A 112 -16.32 13.11 -14.33
N GLU A 113 -16.04 14.27 -14.92
CA GLU A 113 -16.08 15.57 -14.23
C GLU A 113 -17.49 15.88 -13.64
N LYS A 114 -18.53 15.27 -14.19
CA LYS A 114 -19.94 15.42 -13.76
C LYS A 114 -20.45 14.23 -12.93
N ASP A 115 -19.60 13.26 -12.59
CA ASP A 115 -19.97 11.99 -11.95
C ASP A 115 -21.09 11.24 -12.69
N ALA A 116 -21.16 11.36 -14.02
CA ALA A 116 -22.28 10.85 -14.81
C ALA A 116 -22.35 9.32 -14.76
N LEU A 117 -21.21 8.62 -14.80
CA LEU A 117 -21.16 7.17 -14.71
C LEU A 117 -21.61 6.66 -13.33
N ASP A 118 -21.22 7.34 -12.25
CA ASP A 118 -21.63 7.03 -10.88
C ASP A 118 -23.14 7.22 -10.72
N LYS A 119 -23.67 8.37 -11.16
CA LYS A 119 -25.12 8.67 -11.13
C LYS A 119 -25.95 7.67 -11.95
N GLU A 120 -25.42 7.26 -13.09
CA GLU A 120 -26.09 6.23 -13.92
C GLU A 120 -26.07 4.86 -13.22
N GLY A 121 -24.95 4.49 -12.59
CA GLY A 121 -24.84 3.28 -11.76
C GLY A 121 -25.86 3.25 -10.61
N GLU A 122 -26.09 4.38 -9.95
CA GLU A 122 -27.09 4.51 -8.88
C GLU A 122 -28.53 4.26 -9.37
N LYS A 123 -28.91 4.78 -10.54
CA LYS A 123 -30.26 4.57 -11.12
C LYS A 123 -30.60 3.11 -11.35
N TYR A 124 -29.61 2.27 -11.69
CA TYR A 124 -29.81 0.85 -11.91
C TYR A 124 -29.68 0.00 -10.63
N GLY A 125 -29.80 0.60 -9.44
CA GLY A 125 -29.77 -0.10 -8.16
C GLY A 125 -28.40 -0.68 -7.81
N LYS A 126 -27.36 -0.30 -8.55
CA LYS A 126 -25.97 -0.60 -8.21
C LYS A 126 -25.48 0.48 -7.25
N LYS A 127 -25.95 0.38 -6.00
CA LYS A 127 -25.49 1.23 -4.90
C LYS A 127 -23.99 1.15 -4.84
N LEU A 128 -23.32 2.29 -5.01
CA LEU A 128 -21.87 2.41 -4.85
C LEU A 128 -21.53 2.21 -3.37
N GLN A 129 -21.36 0.96 -2.96
CA GLN A 129 -20.69 0.70 -1.68
C GLN A 129 -19.20 0.97 -1.90
N LYS A 130 -18.80 2.23 -1.74
CA LYS A 130 -17.39 2.64 -1.76
C LYS A 130 -16.70 2.14 -0.48
N VAL A 131 -16.44 0.86 -0.41
CA VAL A 131 -15.51 0.34 0.61
C VAL A 131 -14.12 0.47 0.03
N SER A 132 -13.39 1.50 0.43
CA SER A 132 -12.02 1.70 -0.05
C SER A 132 -11.13 0.53 0.35
N VAL A 133 -10.17 0.17 -0.51
CA VAL A 133 -9.15 -0.83 -0.20
C VAL A 133 -8.44 -0.52 1.12
N THR A 134 -8.21 0.77 1.41
CA THR A 134 -7.66 1.28 2.68
C THR A 134 -8.50 0.83 3.88
N SER A 135 -9.83 0.99 3.81
CA SER A 135 -10.73 0.61 4.92
C SER A 135 -10.78 -0.90 5.13
N LEU A 136 -10.70 -1.69 4.06
CA LEU A 136 -10.66 -3.15 4.16
C LEU A 136 -9.34 -3.64 4.71
N LEU A 137 -8.24 -3.18 4.15
CA LEU A 137 -6.90 -3.55 4.61
C LEU A 137 -6.72 -3.18 6.08
N TYR A 138 -7.21 -2.01 6.49
CA TYR A 138 -7.21 -1.61 7.89
C TYR A 138 -7.97 -2.60 8.79
N LYS A 139 -9.21 -2.98 8.42
CA LYS A 139 -9.99 -3.98 9.16
C LYS A 139 -9.29 -5.34 9.22
N ASP A 140 -8.69 -5.74 8.12
CA ASP A 140 -7.98 -7.02 8.03
C ASP A 140 -6.71 -6.99 8.88
N LEU A 141 -5.94 -5.90 8.91
CA LEU A 141 -4.78 -5.77 9.79
C LEU A 141 -5.16 -5.72 11.28
N GLN A 142 -6.30 -5.08 11.63
CA GLN A 142 -6.82 -5.16 12.99
C GLN A 142 -7.16 -6.61 13.37
N LYS A 143 -7.83 -7.33 12.47
CA LYS A 143 -8.13 -8.75 12.68
C LYS A 143 -6.86 -9.60 12.81
N CYS A 144 -5.83 -9.32 12.02
CA CYS A 144 -4.53 -9.96 12.14
C CYS A 144 -3.92 -9.75 13.54
N ARG A 145 -3.92 -8.50 14.02
CA ARG A 145 -3.43 -8.17 15.35
C ARG A 145 -4.22 -8.89 16.44
N ASP A 146 -5.55 -8.89 16.37
CA ASP A 146 -6.42 -9.58 17.33
C ASP A 146 -6.12 -11.09 17.39
N ILE A 147 -5.91 -11.73 16.24
CA ILE A 147 -5.57 -13.15 16.15
C ILE A 147 -4.20 -13.39 16.80
N LEU A 148 -3.16 -12.67 16.40
CA LEU A 148 -1.82 -12.85 16.97
C LEU A 148 -1.83 -12.60 18.49
N THR A 149 -2.43 -11.49 18.94
CA THR A 149 -2.50 -11.16 20.36
C THR A 149 -3.15 -12.25 21.19
N LYS A 150 -4.33 -12.74 20.76
CA LYS A 150 -5.08 -13.76 21.50
C LYS A 150 -4.35 -15.10 21.55
N GLU A 151 -3.90 -15.56 20.38
CA GLU A 151 -3.28 -16.88 20.26
C GLU A 151 -1.90 -16.90 20.93
N LEU A 152 -1.06 -15.89 20.70
CA LEU A 152 0.27 -15.82 21.30
C LEU A 152 0.19 -15.64 22.83
N ALA A 153 -0.74 -14.81 23.33
CA ALA A 153 -0.95 -14.67 24.77
C ALA A 153 -1.43 -15.98 25.42
N ALA A 154 -2.24 -16.76 24.73
CA ALA A 154 -2.76 -18.03 25.25
C ALA A 154 -1.67 -19.10 25.42
N TRP A 155 -0.71 -19.14 24.50
CA TRP A 155 0.34 -20.14 24.49
C TRP A 155 1.63 -19.71 25.19
N ASN A 156 1.81 -18.42 25.46
CA ASN A 156 3.02 -17.85 26.06
C ASN A 156 2.66 -17.15 27.37
N GLN A 157 2.42 -17.93 28.41
CA GLN A 157 2.08 -17.41 29.74
C GLN A 157 3.25 -16.61 30.33
N ASN A 158 2.94 -15.56 31.07
CA ASN A 158 3.90 -14.66 31.75
C ASN A 158 4.70 -13.70 30.84
N ILE A 159 4.29 -13.50 29.60
CA ILE A 159 4.84 -12.40 28.81
C ILE A 159 4.25 -11.09 29.31
N ASP A 160 5.13 -10.10 29.53
CA ASP A 160 4.68 -8.73 29.80
C ASP A 160 3.85 -8.18 28.67
N LYS A 161 2.85 -7.34 29.01
CA LYS A 161 1.89 -6.81 28.06
C LYS A 161 2.54 -5.94 26.97
N ASP A 162 3.49 -5.09 27.38
CA ASP A 162 4.15 -4.19 26.44
C ASP A 162 5.07 -5.00 25.51
N LEU A 163 5.74 -6.02 26.01
CA LEU A 163 6.54 -6.96 25.22
C LEU A 163 5.67 -7.78 24.25
N LEU A 164 4.47 -8.18 24.65
CA LEU A 164 3.53 -8.88 23.78
C LEU A 164 3.07 -7.95 22.64
N ASP A 165 2.73 -6.71 22.97
CA ASP A 165 2.27 -5.71 22.00
C ASP A 165 3.38 -5.38 20.98
N GLU A 166 4.60 -5.16 21.45
CA GLU A 166 5.79 -4.95 20.61
C GLU A 166 6.04 -6.15 19.69
N GLY A 167 6.06 -7.36 20.24
CA GLY A 167 6.32 -8.56 19.45
C GLY A 167 5.27 -8.83 18.39
N VAL A 168 3.98 -8.65 18.71
CA VAL A 168 2.87 -8.76 17.75
C VAL A 168 3.03 -7.74 16.64
N GLN A 169 3.41 -6.50 16.97
CA GLN A 169 3.66 -5.45 15.99
C GLN A 169 4.80 -5.84 15.05
N LYS A 170 5.95 -6.25 15.58
CA LYS A 170 7.12 -6.64 14.79
C LYS A 170 6.83 -7.86 13.87
N ILE A 171 6.04 -8.83 14.34
CA ILE A 171 5.59 -9.96 13.50
C ILE A 171 4.78 -9.45 12.31
N LEU A 172 3.81 -8.58 12.55
CA LEU A 172 2.98 -8.02 11.47
C LEU A 172 3.80 -7.21 10.48
N ASP A 173 4.68 -6.35 10.96
CA ASP A 173 5.51 -5.50 10.11
C ASP A 173 6.42 -6.33 9.20
N ARG A 174 7.01 -7.42 9.73
CA ARG A 174 7.80 -8.37 8.95
C ARG A 174 6.95 -9.09 7.88
N LEU A 175 5.77 -9.58 8.24
CA LEU A 175 4.88 -10.25 7.29
C LEU A 175 4.40 -9.32 6.19
N ILE A 176 4.06 -8.07 6.53
CA ILE A 176 3.66 -7.05 5.56
C ILE A 176 4.81 -6.68 4.63
N PHE A 177 6.03 -6.52 5.18
CA PHE A 177 7.22 -6.27 4.36
C PHE A 177 7.44 -7.40 3.34
N ILE A 178 7.43 -8.66 3.79
CA ILE A 178 7.62 -9.80 2.90
C ILE A 178 6.55 -9.81 1.81
N ARG A 179 5.28 -9.61 2.20
CA ARG A 179 4.15 -9.58 1.27
C ARG A 179 4.27 -8.47 0.22
N LEU A 180 4.75 -7.28 0.65
CA LEU A 180 5.05 -6.16 -0.24
C LEU A 180 6.22 -6.48 -1.19
N ALA A 181 7.30 -7.05 -0.66
CA ALA A 181 8.46 -7.43 -1.45
C ALA A 181 8.13 -8.50 -2.50
N GLU A 182 7.26 -9.45 -2.13
CA GLU A 182 6.73 -10.46 -3.06
C GLU A 182 5.93 -9.84 -4.21
N ASP A 183 5.02 -8.90 -3.93
CA ASP A 183 4.18 -8.29 -4.95
C ASP A 183 4.96 -7.35 -5.87
N ARG A 184 6.06 -6.78 -5.37
CA ARG A 184 6.96 -5.93 -6.15
C ARG A 184 8.05 -6.70 -6.89
N ASP A 185 7.99 -8.02 -6.87
CA ASP A 185 8.97 -8.92 -7.51
C ASP A 185 10.41 -8.74 -6.96
N ILE A 186 10.55 -8.26 -5.72
CA ILE A 186 11.83 -8.12 -5.00
C ILE A 186 12.19 -9.44 -4.34
N GLU A 187 11.21 -10.05 -3.65
CA GLU A 187 11.31 -11.40 -3.10
C GLU A 187 10.48 -12.38 -3.94
N PRO A 188 10.90 -13.65 -4.04
CA PRO A 188 10.05 -14.67 -4.62
C PRO A 188 8.80 -14.87 -3.75
N LYS A 189 7.72 -15.35 -4.35
CA LYS A 189 6.51 -15.73 -3.60
C LYS A 189 6.87 -16.78 -2.57
N THR A 190 6.83 -16.45 -1.29
CA THR A 190 7.38 -17.26 -0.19
C THR A 190 6.32 -17.61 0.86
N LEU A 191 5.58 -16.60 1.38
CA LEU A 191 4.70 -16.81 2.54
C LEU A 191 3.62 -17.87 2.30
N MET A 192 2.84 -17.70 1.24
CA MET A 192 1.74 -18.63 0.95
C MET A 192 2.24 -20.02 0.51
N PRO A 193 3.26 -20.16 -0.35
CA PRO A 193 3.87 -21.45 -0.65
C PRO A 193 4.38 -22.19 0.60
N MET A 194 5.12 -21.52 1.48
CA MET A 194 5.62 -22.11 2.73
C MET A 194 4.47 -22.59 3.63
N PHE A 195 3.40 -21.78 3.75
CA PHE A 195 2.27 -22.15 4.57
C PHE A 195 1.51 -23.35 4.02
N ARG A 196 1.30 -23.41 2.70
CA ARG A 196 0.65 -24.57 2.04
C ARG A 196 1.49 -25.84 2.16
N GLU A 197 2.79 -25.74 2.00
CA GLU A 197 3.71 -26.87 2.15
C GLU A 197 3.69 -27.40 3.60
N TRP A 198 3.71 -26.49 4.57
CA TRP A 198 3.57 -26.86 5.99
C TRP A 198 2.23 -27.54 6.28
N GLN A 199 1.11 -27.01 5.77
CA GLN A 199 -0.22 -27.63 5.94
C GLN A 199 -0.26 -29.04 5.36
N ALA A 200 0.29 -29.27 4.19
CA ALA A 200 0.38 -30.60 3.60
C ALA A 200 1.22 -31.54 4.46
N GLY A 201 2.39 -31.10 4.94
CA GLY A 201 3.23 -31.89 5.85
C GLY A 201 2.58 -32.18 7.20
N TYR A 202 1.80 -31.23 7.74
CA TYR A 202 1.06 -31.43 8.99
C TYR A 202 -0.02 -32.52 8.87
N ILE A 203 -0.75 -32.55 7.75
CA ILE A 203 -1.71 -33.61 7.42
C ILE A 203 -1.02 -34.97 7.33
N GLU A 204 0.22 -35.02 6.86
CA GLU A 204 1.08 -36.22 6.80
C GLU A 204 1.69 -36.63 8.16
N GLY A 205 1.42 -35.88 9.24
CA GLY A 205 1.84 -36.19 10.60
C GLY A 205 3.14 -35.50 11.05
N LYS A 206 3.67 -34.52 10.31
CA LYS A 206 4.78 -33.68 10.77
C LYS A 206 4.29 -32.74 11.87
N LYS A 207 5.02 -32.69 12.99
CA LYS A 207 4.62 -31.92 14.20
C LYS A 207 5.34 -30.57 14.34
N GLU A 208 6.11 -30.13 13.36
CA GLU A 208 6.82 -28.86 13.43
C GLU A 208 5.82 -27.69 13.34
N GLN A 209 5.98 -26.70 14.22
CA GLN A 209 5.14 -25.50 14.17
C GLN A 209 5.51 -24.64 12.97
N PHE A 210 4.53 -24.14 12.23
CA PHE A 210 4.75 -23.21 11.12
C PHE A 210 5.54 -21.98 11.55
N TYR A 211 5.30 -21.50 12.76
CA TYR A 211 6.00 -20.35 13.35
C TYR A 211 7.52 -20.48 13.30
N GLN A 212 8.06 -21.68 13.55
CA GLN A 212 9.51 -21.92 13.50
C GLN A 212 10.08 -21.76 12.08
N SER A 213 9.32 -22.15 11.07
CA SER A 213 9.70 -21.92 9.67
C SER A 213 9.72 -20.43 9.33
N MET A 214 8.77 -19.66 9.88
CA MET A 214 8.73 -18.20 9.72
C MET A 214 9.91 -17.51 10.43
N VAL A 215 10.29 -17.95 11.63
CA VAL A 215 11.46 -17.41 12.33
C VAL A 215 12.74 -17.67 11.53
N LYS A 216 12.92 -18.86 10.96
CA LYS A 216 14.05 -19.15 10.05
C LYS A 216 14.07 -18.19 8.87
N LYS A 217 12.89 -17.91 8.27
CA LYS A 217 12.78 -16.95 7.18
C LYS A 217 13.13 -15.53 7.60
N PHE A 218 12.74 -15.10 8.79
CA PHE A 218 13.14 -13.79 9.32
C PHE A 218 14.65 -13.67 9.48
N ARG A 219 15.33 -14.71 9.95
CA ARG A 219 16.81 -14.72 10.06
C ARG A 219 17.48 -14.65 8.68
N GLU A 220 16.97 -15.39 7.69
CA GLU A 220 17.43 -15.28 6.29
C GLU A 220 17.31 -13.85 5.76
N LEU A 221 16.20 -13.20 6.03
CA LEU A 221 15.95 -11.83 5.55
C LEU A 221 16.80 -10.80 6.30
N ASP A 222 17.12 -11.04 7.57
CA ASP A 222 18.06 -10.22 8.32
C ASP A 222 19.45 -10.23 7.71
N ASP A 223 19.95 -11.42 7.35
CA ASP A 223 21.24 -11.57 6.66
C ASP A 223 21.28 -10.83 5.32
N ILE A 224 20.14 -10.78 4.62
CA ILE A 224 20.04 -10.15 3.30
C ILE A 224 19.91 -8.64 3.40
N TYR A 225 18.96 -8.18 4.22
CA TYR A 225 18.59 -6.75 4.27
C TYR A 225 19.38 -5.98 5.33
N ASN A 226 19.89 -6.66 6.37
CA ASN A 226 20.62 -6.04 7.48
C ASN A 226 19.89 -4.81 8.03
N SER A 227 18.60 -4.98 8.33
CA SER A 227 17.73 -3.90 8.77
C SER A 227 17.18 -4.15 10.17
N ASP A 228 16.93 -3.08 10.93
CA ASP A 228 16.35 -3.16 12.29
C ASP A 228 15.03 -3.92 12.31
N LEU A 229 14.29 -3.93 11.17
CA LEU A 229 13.04 -4.66 11.01
C LEU A 229 13.17 -6.16 11.30
N PHE A 230 14.28 -6.78 10.85
CA PHE A 230 14.50 -8.22 11.00
C PHE A 230 15.49 -8.56 12.15
N SER A 231 15.97 -7.58 12.92
CA SER A 231 16.86 -7.84 14.08
C SER A 231 16.23 -8.83 15.07
N GLU A 232 17.07 -9.64 15.74
CA GLU A 232 16.58 -10.63 16.71
C GLU A 232 15.64 -10.00 17.74
N HIS A 233 14.55 -10.72 18.07
CA HIS A 233 13.61 -10.30 19.07
C HIS A 233 13.12 -11.49 19.91
N SER A 234 12.71 -11.23 21.15
CA SER A 234 12.26 -12.25 22.09
C SER A 234 11.07 -13.08 21.59
N PHE A 235 10.20 -12.51 20.74
CA PHE A 235 9.06 -13.23 20.16
C PHE A 235 9.49 -14.45 19.32
N GLU A 236 10.72 -14.49 18.81
CA GLU A 236 11.20 -15.61 18.00
C GLU A 236 11.29 -16.93 18.78
N LYS A 237 11.24 -16.84 20.10
CA LYS A 237 11.20 -17.99 21.03
C LYS A 237 9.80 -18.37 21.50
N TRP A 238 8.76 -17.63 21.03
CA TRP A 238 7.38 -17.91 21.44
C TRP A 238 6.81 -19.14 20.75
N GLY A 239 5.76 -19.72 21.35
CA GLY A 239 4.99 -20.79 20.75
C GLY A 239 3.77 -20.22 20.00
N ASP A 240 3.47 -20.75 18.82
CA ASP A 240 2.26 -20.48 18.04
C ASP A 240 1.56 -21.81 17.71
N TYR A 241 0.99 -22.47 18.73
CA TYR A 241 0.33 -23.75 18.57
C TYR A 241 -1.07 -23.66 17.95
N GLY A 242 -1.61 -22.45 17.83
CA GLY A 242 -2.89 -22.18 17.20
C GLY A 242 -2.79 -21.74 15.74
N ASP A 243 -1.58 -21.75 15.15
CA ASP A 243 -1.30 -21.31 13.78
C ASP A 243 -1.76 -19.87 13.49
N ALA A 244 -1.62 -18.99 14.47
CA ALA A 244 -1.99 -17.57 14.34
C ALA A 244 -1.29 -16.92 13.16
N THR A 245 0.01 -17.20 12.99
CA THR A 245 0.82 -16.69 11.88
C THR A 245 0.28 -17.15 10.53
N GLY A 246 -0.09 -18.40 10.38
CA GLY A 246 -0.69 -18.94 9.15
C GLY A 246 -2.06 -18.33 8.84
N LYS A 247 -2.91 -18.13 9.87
CA LYS A 247 -4.19 -17.42 9.73
C LYS A 247 -3.99 -15.99 9.24
N VAL A 248 -2.99 -15.30 9.77
CA VAL A 248 -2.63 -13.93 9.38
C VAL A 248 -2.14 -13.88 7.93
N ILE A 249 -1.28 -14.81 7.51
CA ILE A 249 -0.83 -14.88 6.12
C ILE A 249 -2.02 -15.00 5.17
N ASN A 250 -2.99 -15.88 5.44
CA ASN A 250 -4.20 -15.99 4.61
C ASN A 250 -4.96 -14.66 4.50
N ILE A 251 -5.05 -13.89 5.59
CA ILE A 251 -5.73 -12.59 5.57
C ILE A 251 -4.93 -11.57 4.75
N LEU A 252 -3.59 -11.55 4.85
CA LEU A 252 -2.72 -10.63 4.12
C LEU A 252 -2.72 -10.86 2.60
N TYR A 253 -3.12 -12.05 2.14
CA TYR A 253 -3.34 -12.26 0.70
C TYR A 253 -4.71 -11.77 0.24
N GLY A 254 -5.65 -11.55 1.17
CA GLY A 254 -7.01 -11.19 0.85
C GLY A 254 -7.84 -12.35 0.31
N LYS A 255 -9.00 -12.05 -0.24
CA LYS A 255 -9.88 -13.06 -0.83
C LYS A 255 -9.41 -13.40 -2.25
N ALA A 256 -9.14 -14.67 -2.51
CA ALA A 256 -8.67 -15.14 -3.81
C ALA A 256 -9.51 -14.60 -4.99
N GLY A 257 -8.87 -14.38 -6.13
CA GLY A 257 -9.47 -13.83 -7.34
C GLY A 257 -9.37 -12.30 -7.41
N TYR A 258 -10.50 -11.60 -7.63
CA TYR A 258 -10.51 -10.15 -7.82
C TYR A 258 -10.35 -9.33 -6.53
N TYR A 259 -10.40 -9.95 -5.37
CA TYR A 259 -10.18 -9.30 -4.06
C TYR A 259 -8.86 -9.70 -3.39
N GLU A 260 -7.98 -10.31 -4.11
CA GLU A 260 -6.61 -10.51 -3.67
C GLU A 260 -5.91 -9.17 -3.56
N TYR A 261 -5.22 -8.93 -2.44
CA TYR A 261 -4.42 -7.73 -2.29
C TYR A 261 -3.23 -7.75 -3.26
N ASP A 262 -3.02 -6.63 -3.93
CA ASP A 262 -1.88 -6.37 -4.81
C ASP A 262 -1.17 -5.11 -4.34
N PHE A 263 -0.22 -5.29 -3.45
CA PHE A 263 0.53 -4.19 -2.86
C PHE A 263 1.42 -3.43 -3.85
N LYS A 264 1.68 -3.99 -5.04
CA LYS A 264 2.35 -3.27 -6.13
C LYS A 264 1.43 -2.24 -6.76
N ALA A 265 0.14 -2.56 -6.87
CA ALA A 265 -0.87 -1.68 -7.43
C ALA A 265 -1.39 -0.63 -6.43
N MET A 266 -1.28 -0.90 -5.11
CA MET A 266 -1.72 0.03 -4.08
C MET A 266 -0.90 1.31 -4.08
N PRO A 267 -1.54 2.49 -4.00
CA PRO A 267 -0.84 3.75 -3.74
C PRO A 267 -0.02 3.69 -2.44
N ALA A 268 1.14 4.34 -2.42
CA ALA A 268 2.04 4.30 -1.26
C ALA A 268 1.41 4.89 0.03
N ASP A 269 0.48 5.83 -0.13
CA ASP A 269 -0.26 6.45 0.97
C ASP A 269 -1.30 5.53 1.61
N VAL A 270 -1.79 4.51 0.90
CA VAL A 270 -2.71 3.51 1.46
C VAL A 270 -2.07 2.80 2.66
N LEU A 271 -0.82 2.39 2.54
CA LEU A 271 -0.09 1.75 3.62
C LEU A 271 0.16 2.71 4.78
N GLY A 272 0.59 3.94 4.49
CA GLY A 272 0.77 5.00 5.49
C GLY A 272 -0.52 5.25 6.29
N ALA A 273 -1.65 5.44 5.58
CA ALA A 273 -2.96 5.65 6.19
C ALA A 273 -3.41 4.49 7.07
N VAL A 274 -3.16 3.26 6.63
CA VAL A 274 -3.50 2.05 7.39
C VAL A 274 -2.67 1.98 8.66
N TYR A 275 -1.36 2.22 8.58
CA TYR A 275 -0.47 2.19 9.73
C TYR A 275 -0.77 3.29 10.76
N GLU A 276 -1.02 4.52 10.33
CA GLU A 276 -1.40 5.60 11.26
C GLU A 276 -2.71 5.32 12.01
N ASN A 277 -3.69 4.76 11.30
CA ASN A 277 -4.91 4.32 11.96
C ASN A 277 -4.66 3.17 12.93
N TYR A 278 -3.70 2.30 12.63
CA TYR A 278 -3.33 1.14 13.41
C TYR A 278 -2.57 1.51 14.70
N LEU A 279 -1.68 2.50 14.67
CA LEU A 279 -0.93 3.01 15.83
C LEU A 279 -1.86 3.55 16.96
N GLY A 280 -3.09 3.92 16.63
CA GLY A 280 -4.07 4.38 17.61
C GLY A 280 -4.68 3.29 18.52
N TYR A 281 -4.23 2.04 18.42
CA TYR A 281 -4.77 0.93 19.21
C TYR A 281 -3.74 0.40 20.20
N ARG A 282 -4.16 0.21 21.46
CA ARG A 282 -3.38 -0.48 22.50
C ARG A 282 -4.10 -1.73 22.99
N LEU A 283 -3.30 -2.69 23.45
CA LEU A 283 -3.81 -3.82 24.20
C LEU A 283 -4.45 -3.40 25.51
N SER A 284 -5.69 -3.77 25.72
CA SER A 284 -6.32 -3.72 27.05
C SER A 284 -6.41 -5.15 27.61
N GLN A 285 -5.85 -5.36 28.80
CA GLN A 285 -6.07 -6.61 29.54
C GLN A 285 -7.37 -6.53 30.32
N SER A 286 -8.26 -7.50 30.11
CA SER A 286 -9.39 -7.75 30.99
C SER A 286 -9.22 -9.10 31.69
N LYS A 287 -9.97 -9.34 32.78
CA LYS A 287 -10.01 -10.66 33.46
C LYS A 287 -10.40 -11.82 32.53
N LYS A 288 -10.85 -11.55 31.30
CA LYS A 288 -11.28 -12.53 30.28
C LYS A 288 -10.25 -12.73 29.14
N GLY A 289 -9.07 -12.09 29.18
CA GLY A 289 -8.03 -12.20 28.18
C GLY A 289 -7.57 -10.86 27.61
N ALA A 290 -6.54 -10.90 26.76
CA ALA A 290 -6.02 -9.72 26.05
C ALA A 290 -6.97 -9.32 24.92
N THR A 291 -7.34 -8.04 24.86
CA THR A 291 -8.17 -7.45 23.79
C THR A 291 -7.55 -6.16 23.28
N VAL A 292 -7.70 -5.89 22.00
CA VAL A 292 -7.24 -4.63 21.40
C VAL A 292 -8.35 -3.58 21.53
N ALA A 293 -8.04 -2.42 22.11
CA ALA A 293 -9.00 -1.34 22.27
C ALA A 293 -8.46 -0.03 21.68
N LYS A 294 -9.37 0.80 21.14
CA LYS A 294 -9.02 2.11 20.60
C LYS A 294 -8.64 3.06 21.73
N ASP A 295 -7.39 3.49 21.76
CA ASP A 295 -6.90 4.42 22.76
C ASP A 295 -7.01 5.87 22.24
N ALA A 296 -8.17 6.48 22.50
CA ALA A 296 -8.42 7.88 22.13
C ALA A 296 -7.51 8.87 22.89
N LYS A 297 -6.99 8.47 24.06
CA LYS A 297 -6.08 9.30 24.87
C LYS A 297 -4.68 9.31 24.22
N LYS A 298 -4.17 8.14 23.83
CA LYS A 298 -2.89 8.03 23.13
C LYS A 298 -2.88 8.81 21.80
N ARG A 299 -3.97 8.76 21.04
CA ARG A 299 -4.08 9.55 19.78
C ARG A 299 -3.96 11.05 20.01
N LYS A 300 -4.52 11.57 21.12
CA LYS A 300 -4.38 12.99 21.49
C LYS A 300 -3.00 13.32 22.05
N GLU A 301 -2.44 12.46 22.87
CA GLU A 301 -1.12 12.65 23.51
C GLU A 301 0.03 12.60 22.50
N HIS A 302 -0.04 11.71 21.50
CA HIS A 302 1.00 11.54 20.49
C HIS A 302 0.70 12.23 19.16
N GLY A 303 -0.42 12.97 19.05
CA GLY A 303 -0.74 13.75 17.84
C GLY A 303 -0.92 12.90 16.57
N ILE A 304 -1.38 11.64 16.68
CA ILE A 304 -1.52 10.72 15.56
C ILE A 304 -2.70 11.13 14.69
N TYR A 305 -2.42 11.83 13.59
CA TYR A 305 -3.40 12.28 12.60
C TYR A 305 -2.97 11.91 11.18
N TYR A 306 -3.83 11.21 10.46
CA TYR A 306 -3.62 10.94 9.04
C TYR A 306 -3.79 12.21 8.21
N THR A 307 -2.77 12.53 7.42
CA THR A 307 -2.84 13.60 6.43
C THR A 307 -3.20 13.01 5.06
N PRO A 308 -4.37 13.36 4.47
CA PRO A 308 -4.75 12.86 3.15
C PRO A 308 -3.68 13.10 2.08
N SER A 309 -3.51 12.17 1.17
CA SER A 309 -2.44 12.17 0.16
C SER A 309 -2.42 13.44 -0.69
N PHE A 310 -3.58 13.99 -1.05
CA PHE A 310 -3.64 15.24 -1.82
C PHE A 310 -3.11 16.45 -1.05
N ILE A 311 -3.24 16.45 0.30
CA ILE A 311 -2.67 17.50 1.17
C ILE A 311 -1.15 17.30 1.27
N VAL A 312 -0.69 16.05 1.45
CA VAL A 312 0.75 15.70 1.44
C VAL A 312 1.38 16.15 0.12
N ASP A 313 0.74 15.83 -1.00
CA ASP A 313 1.17 16.22 -2.33
C ASP A 313 1.26 17.74 -2.49
N TYR A 314 0.23 18.46 -2.05
CA TYR A 314 0.20 19.91 -2.10
C TYR A 314 1.33 20.53 -1.27
N ILE A 315 1.49 20.12 -0.03
CA ILE A 315 2.50 20.66 0.90
C ILE A 315 3.91 20.38 0.36
N VAL A 316 4.24 19.12 0.04
CA VAL A 316 5.58 18.74 -0.42
C VAL A 316 5.91 19.41 -1.76
N LYS A 317 4.96 19.48 -2.69
CA LYS A 317 5.14 20.14 -3.97
C LYS A 317 5.43 21.64 -3.80
N ASN A 318 4.73 22.31 -2.90
CA ASN A 318 4.94 23.75 -2.68
C ASN A 318 6.18 24.07 -1.82
N ALA A 319 6.56 23.18 -0.90
CA ALA A 319 7.75 23.37 -0.08
C ALA A 319 9.04 22.98 -0.83
N LEU A 320 9.07 21.82 -1.46
CA LEU A 320 10.26 21.25 -2.08
C LEU A 320 10.38 21.63 -3.57
N GLY A 321 9.26 21.75 -4.30
CA GLY A 321 9.23 22.04 -5.72
C GLY A 321 10.06 23.26 -6.13
N PRO A 322 9.87 24.46 -5.54
CA PRO A 322 10.65 25.65 -5.86
C PRO A 322 12.14 25.51 -5.59
N ILE A 323 12.54 24.65 -4.67
CA ILE A 323 13.95 24.33 -4.37
C ILE A 323 14.53 23.46 -5.48
N LEU A 324 13.79 22.40 -5.87
CA LEU A 324 14.17 21.51 -6.97
C LEU A 324 14.26 22.24 -8.32
N ASP A 325 13.38 23.21 -8.55
CA ASP A 325 13.39 24.01 -9.80
C ASP A 325 14.63 24.92 -9.93
N LYS A 326 15.22 25.31 -8.80
CA LYS A 326 16.49 26.07 -8.78
C LYS A 326 17.72 25.20 -9.02
N CYS A 327 17.63 23.89 -8.84
CA CYS A 327 18.73 22.96 -9.08
C CYS A 327 19.04 22.89 -10.59
N LYS A 328 20.30 23.02 -10.90
CA LYS A 328 20.82 22.97 -12.30
C LYS A 328 21.65 21.71 -12.57
N SER A 329 21.96 20.95 -11.53
CA SER A 329 22.85 19.80 -11.62
C SER A 329 22.50 18.74 -10.53
N VAL A 330 23.00 17.52 -10.75
CA VAL A 330 22.99 16.45 -9.75
C VAL A 330 23.74 16.88 -8.46
N SER A 331 24.80 17.72 -8.60
CA SER A 331 25.54 18.23 -7.44
C SER A 331 24.66 19.10 -6.53
N ASP A 332 23.72 19.85 -7.12
CA ASP A 332 22.80 20.69 -6.33
C ASP A 332 21.78 19.82 -5.58
N LEU A 333 21.27 18.75 -6.23
CA LEU A 333 20.36 17.81 -5.59
C LEU A 333 20.98 17.12 -4.37
N LYS A 334 22.28 16.81 -4.42
CA LYS A 334 23.00 16.20 -3.30
C LYS A 334 23.05 17.08 -2.05
N LYS A 335 22.91 18.40 -2.20
CA LYS A 335 22.95 19.36 -1.08
C LYS A 335 21.60 19.53 -0.39
N ILE A 336 20.50 19.09 -1.02
CA ILE A 336 19.17 19.23 -0.47
C ILE A 336 19.06 18.35 0.78
N LYS A 337 18.46 18.93 1.84
CA LYS A 337 18.08 18.23 3.06
C LYS A 337 16.60 18.46 3.32
N VAL A 338 15.86 17.39 3.49
CA VAL A 338 14.43 17.39 3.83
C VAL A 338 14.30 16.80 5.21
N LEU A 339 13.74 17.56 6.14
CA LEU A 339 13.43 17.12 7.50
C LEU A 339 11.93 17.20 7.73
N ASP A 340 11.36 16.10 8.22
CA ASP A 340 10.03 16.08 8.81
C ASP A 340 10.18 15.87 10.32
N PRO A 341 9.91 16.89 11.14
CA PRO A 341 10.12 16.85 12.58
C PRO A 341 9.03 16.10 13.36
N ALA A 342 7.97 15.61 12.67
CA ALA A 342 6.89 14.81 13.25
C ALA A 342 6.41 13.83 12.16
N CYS A 343 7.29 12.91 11.75
CA CYS A 343 7.17 12.21 10.49
C CYS A 343 6.05 11.15 10.44
N GLY A 344 5.49 10.74 11.57
CA GLY A 344 4.42 9.75 11.62
C GLY A 344 4.77 8.48 10.87
N SER A 345 3.96 8.11 9.89
CA SER A 345 4.20 6.99 8.97
C SER A 345 5.16 7.30 7.82
N GLY A 346 5.70 8.52 7.72
CA GLY A 346 6.65 8.96 6.71
C GLY A 346 6.03 9.39 5.37
N SER A 347 4.74 9.68 5.32
CA SER A 347 4.04 10.02 4.08
C SER A 347 4.68 11.21 3.33
N PHE A 348 5.06 12.28 4.04
CA PHE A 348 5.76 13.44 3.48
C PHE A 348 7.15 13.06 2.95
N LEU A 349 7.88 12.25 3.71
CA LEU A 349 9.24 11.81 3.34
C LEU A 349 9.24 10.87 2.12
N VAL A 350 8.25 9.98 2.01
CA VAL A 350 8.06 9.13 0.81
C VAL A 350 7.75 9.97 -0.41
N LYS A 351 6.93 11.02 -0.28
CA LYS A 351 6.66 11.95 -1.37
C LYS A 351 7.91 12.75 -1.76
N ALA A 352 8.68 13.22 -0.78
CA ALA A 352 9.94 13.92 -1.01
C ALA A 352 10.97 13.03 -1.72
N LEU A 353 11.12 11.77 -1.28
CA LEU A 353 11.95 10.75 -1.94
C LEU A 353 11.60 10.63 -3.44
N LYS A 354 10.30 10.52 -3.74
CA LYS A 354 9.82 10.42 -5.11
C LYS A 354 10.20 11.67 -5.93
N MET A 355 9.90 12.87 -5.43
CA MET A 355 10.16 14.13 -6.14
C MET A 355 11.65 14.35 -6.40
N ILE A 356 12.50 14.07 -5.41
CA ILE A 356 13.97 14.18 -5.58
C ILE A 356 14.43 13.15 -6.61
N ASN A 357 13.95 11.90 -6.53
CA ASN A 357 14.31 10.86 -7.48
C ASN A 357 13.88 11.22 -8.91
N ASP A 358 12.68 11.75 -9.10
CA ASP A 358 12.18 12.18 -10.41
C ASP A 358 13.06 13.31 -10.98
N LYS A 359 13.50 14.27 -10.15
CA LYS A 359 14.40 15.33 -10.55
C LYS A 359 15.80 14.83 -10.96
N TYR A 360 16.30 13.78 -10.31
CA TYR A 360 17.53 13.10 -10.75
C TYR A 360 17.36 12.50 -12.16
N MET A 361 16.16 11.96 -12.47
CA MET A 361 15.86 11.43 -13.81
C MET A 361 15.86 12.53 -14.87
N ASP A 362 15.29 13.71 -14.57
CA ASP A 362 15.28 14.88 -15.47
C ASP A 362 16.70 15.31 -15.88
N PHE A 363 17.68 15.13 -15.01
CA PHE A 363 19.09 15.39 -15.31
C PHE A 363 19.81 14.25 -16.05
N GLY A 364 19.07 13.25 -16.57
CA GLY A 364 19.64 12.13 -17.31
C GLY A 364 20.46 11.15 -16.45
N ALA A 365 20.35 11.25 -15.13
CA ALA A 365 20.92 10.27 -14.24
C ALA A 365 20.15 8.96 -14.45
N GLY A 366 20.71 8.01 -15.19
CA GLY A 366 20.09 6.72 -15.51
C GLY A 366 19.47 6.04 -14.28
N ASN A 367 18.61 5.04 -14.48
CA ASN A 367 17.96 4.33 -13.37
C ASN A 367 19.03 3.57 -12.54
N ASN A 368 19.63 4.28 -11.59
CA ASN A 368 20.67 3.75 -10.70
C ASN A 368 20.04 3.51 -9.31
N GLU A 369 20.03 2.27 -8.89
CA GLU A 369 19.52 1.84 -7.59
C GLU A 369 20.24 2.53 -6.44
N LEU A 370 21.54 2.71 -6.54
CA LEU A 370 22.35 3.47 -5.59
C LEU A 370 21.86 4.90 -5.38
N ARG A 371 21.11 5.47 -6.34
CA ARG A 371 20.56 6.81 -6.22
C ARG A 371 19.50 6.91 -5.13
N LYS A 372 18.53 5.99 -5.08
CA LYS A 372 17.50 6.00 -4.02
C LYS A 372 18.12 5.79 -2.66
N TYR A 373 19.11 4.88 -2.58
CA TYR A 373 19.95 4.72 -1.40
C TYR A 373 20.60 6.03 -0.96
N PHE A 374 21.23 6.73 -1.90
CA PHE A 374 21.84 8.02 -1.62
C PHE A 374 20.81 9.05 -1.13
N ILE A 375 19.64 9.13 -1.76
CA ILE A 375 18.58 10.05 -1.35
C ILE A 375 18.14 9.74 0.07
N LEU A 376 17.92 8.47 0.41
CA LEU A 376 17.51 8.05 1.75
C LEU A 376 18.53 8.45 2.83
N THR A 377 19.83 8.28 2.54
CA THR A 377 20.88 8.48 3.55
C THR A 377 21.38 9.92 3.62
N GLN A 378 21.23 10.70 2.55
CA GLN A 378 21.81 12.02 2.45
C GLN A 378 20.80 13.17 2.35
N ASN A 379 19.59 12.90 1.87
CA ASN A 379 18.60 13.94 1.64
C ASN A 379 17.41 13.88 2.61
N ILE A 380 17.04 12.70 3.11
CA ILE A 380 15.82 12.46 3.88
C ILE A 380 16.13 12.30 5.37
N TYR A 381 15.42 13.06 6.19
CA TYR A 381 15.53 13.02 7.65
C TYR A 381 14.14 13.10 8.29
N GLY A 382 13.93 12.39 9.38
CA GLY A 382 12.66 12.40 10.10
C GLY A 382 12.88 12.21 11.60
N VAL A 383 11.98 12.76 12.38
CA VAL A 383 11.89 12.55 13.82
C VAL A 383 10.45 12.29 14.19
N ASP A 384 10.20 11.36 15.11
CA ASP A 384 8.87 11.20 15.71
C ASP A 384 9.01 10.81 17.18
N LEU A 385 8.03 11.21 17.99
CA LEU A 385 7.97 10.89 19.40
C LEU A 385 7.58 9.42 19.63
N ASP A 386 6.79 8.85 18.73
CA ASP A 386 6.35 7.44 18.78
C ASP A 386 7.36 6.54 18.06
N GLU A 387 7.98 5.63 18.80
CA GLU A 387 8.96 4.69 18.29
C GLU A 387 8.37 3.78 17.17
N GLN A 388 7.11 3.37 17.32
CA GLN A 388 6.41 2.58 16.29
C GLN A 388 6.24 3.37 14.99
N ALA A 389 5.94 4.66 15.07
CA ALA A 389 5.87 5.54 13.91
C ALA A 389 7.23 5.64 13.19
N VAL A 390 8.32 5.73 13.94
CA VAL A 390 9.70 5.71 13.40
C VAL A 390 10.00 4.43 12.65
N GLU A 391 9.67 3.25 13.23
CA GLU A 391 9.86 1.95 12.57
C GLU A 391 9.06 1.86 11.26
N ILE A 392 7.80 2.31 11.27
CA ILE A 392 6.93 2.35 10.09
C ILE A 392 7.47 3.32 9.03
N THR A 393 7.98 4.48 9.42
CA THR A 393 8.60 5.42 8.49
C THR A 393 9.82 4.80 7.81
N ARG A 394 10.70 4.14 8.57
CA ARG A 394 11.85 3.40 8.03
C ARG A 394 11.38 2.35 7.02
N LEU A 395 10.39 1.54 7.41
CA LEU A 395 9.80 0.51 6.56
C LEU A 395 9.23 1.09 5.25
N ASN A 396 8.43 2.15 5.34
CA ASN A 396 7.82 2.78 4.17
C ASN A 396 8.87 3.37 3.22
N LEU A 397 9.90 4.01 3.75
CA LEU A 397 11.00 4.55 2.96
C LEU A 397 11.79 3.42 2.25
N LEU A 398 12.11 2.35 2.98
CA LEU A 398 12.81 1.19 2.42
C LEU A 398 12.00 0.55 1.29
N ILE A 399 10.74 0.27 1.51
CA ILE A 399 9.84 -0.34 0.51
C ILE A 399 9.75 0.51 -0.76
N ASN A 400 9.71 1.86 -0.64
CA ASN A 400 9.63 2.75 -1.79
C ASN A 400 10.99 2.96 -2.49
N ALA A 401 12.08 2.64 -1.82
CA ALA A 401 13.42 2.67 -2.40
C ALA A 401 13.82 1.36 -3.09
N LEU A 402 13.35 0.22 -2.58
CA LEU A 402 13.68 -1.12 -3.08
C LEU A 402 13.28 -1.31 -4.55
N SER A 403 14.21 -1.84 -5.32
CA SER A 403 13.98 -2.33 -6.69
C SER A 403 14.46 -3.78 -6.87
N LYS A 404 15.30 -4.28 -5.97
CA LYS A 404 15.79 -5.66 -5.96
C LYS A 404 16.24 -6.05 -4.54
N ARG A 405 16.62 -7.32 -4.39
CA ARG A 405 17.19 -7.90 -3.18
C ARG A 405 18.60 -7.39 -2.93
N GLU A 406 18.78 -6.48 -1.98
CA GLU A 406 20.08 -5.88 -1.64
C GLU A 406 20.14 -5.39 -0.19
N LYS A 407 21.38 -5.29 0.34
CA LYS A 407 21.58 -4.73 1.69
C LYS A 407 21.21 -3.27 1.75
N PHE A 408 20.49 -2.92 2.81
CA PHE A 408 20.10 -1.53 3.06
C PHE A 408 21.01 -0.86 4.08
N PRO A 409 21.15 0.47 3.99
CA PRO A 409 21.68 1.23 5.09
C PRO A 409 20.69 1.21 6.24
N PRO A 410 21.14 1.04 7.47
CA PRO A 410 20.29 1.31 8.61
C PRO A 410 19.87 2.78 8.54
N LEU A 411 18.55 3.06 8.51
CA LEU A 411 18.01 4.44 8.51
C LEU A 411 18.00 5.04 9.92
N ILE A 412 18.57 4.38 10.91
CA ILE A 412 18.60 4.80 12.30
C ILE A 412 19.23 6.19 12.52
N ASN A 413 20.16 6.58 11.65
CA ASN A 413 20.80 7.90 11.71
C ASN A 413 19.97 9.00 11.07
N ASN A 414 19.03 8.64 10.19
CA ASN A 414 18.22 9.57 9.42
C ASN A 414 16.81 9.71 9.98
N ILE A 415 16.23 8.63 10.47
CA ILE A 415 14.89 8.60 11.06
C ILE A 415 15.04 8.22 12.52
N LYS A 416 14.76 9.17 13.41
CA LYS A 416 15.07 9.05 14.84
C LYS A 416 13.80 9.12 15.70
N ASN A 417 13.80 8.35 16.76
CA ASN A 417 12.85 8.51 17.84
C ASN A 417 13.31 9.64 18.77
N GLY A 418 12.41 10.54 19.13
CA GLY A 418 12.70 11.62 20.05
C GLY A 418 11.76 12.81 19.92
N ASN A 419 11.88 13.75 20.84
CA ASN A 419 11.15 15.00 20.82
C ASN A 419 11.92 16.06 20.00
N SER A 420 11.44 16.38 18.82
CA SER A 420 12.09 17.34 17.91
C SER A 420 12.14 18.78 18.41
N LEU A 421 11.36 19.10 19.46
CA LEU A 421 11.38 20.43 20.12
C LEU A 421 12.46 20.54 21.18
N ILE A 422 13.08 19.42 21.56
CA ILE A 422 14.15 19.37 22.56
C ILE A 422 15.44 19.10 21.82
N SER A 423 16.35 20.08 21.81
CA SER A 423 17.67 19.98 21.19
C SER A 423 18.69 20.72 22.02
N GLY A 424 19.93 20.22 22.03
CA GLY A 424 21.05 20.77 22.77
C GLY A 424 22.01 19.67 23.15
N ASP A 425 23.17 20.03 23.67
CA ASP A 425 24.05 19.07 24.34
C ASP A 425 23.54 18.73 25.76
N ASP A 426 24.09 17.67 26.36
CA ASP A 426 23.66 17.21 27.68
C ASP A 426 23.73 18.31 28.75
N GLY A 427 24.71 19.21 28.69
CA GLY A 427 24.86 20.31 29.61
C GLY A 427 23.80 21.40 29.43
N GLU A 428 23.39 21.68 28.18
CA GLU A 428 22.27 22.60 27.92
C GLU A 428 20.94 21.97 28.35
N LEU A 429 20.74 20.69 28.12
CA LEU A 429 19.52 19.96 28.49
C LEU A 429 19.39 19.86 30.01
N GLU A 430 20.46 19.55 30.74
CA GLU A 430 20.50 19.55 32.21
C GLU A 430 20.13 20.90 32.79
N LYS A 431 20.57 22.00 32.16
CA LYS A 431 20.27 23.37 32.61
C LYS A 431 18.78 23.68 32.55
N TYR A 432 18.04 23.18 31.55
CA TYR A 432 16.62 23.48 31.34
C TYR A 432 15.69 22.47 31.99
N PHE A 433 16.09 21.21 32.07
CA PHE A 433 15.23 20.09 32.47
C PHE A 433 15.68 19.37 33.76
N GLY A 434 16.87 19.71 34.30
CA GLY A 434 17.44 19.07 35.48
C GLY A 434 18.21 17.79 35.20
N LYS A 435 18.88 17.23 36.23
CA LYS A 435 19.80 16.08 36.12
C LYS A 435 19.12 14.73 35.80
N ASN A 436 17.82 14.64 35.79
CA ASN A 436 17.07 13.42 35.51
C ASN A 436 16.34 13.52 34.16
N PHE A 437 16.88 14.27 33.25
CA PHE A 437 16.40 14.39 31.89
C PHE A 437 16.74 13.15 31.06
#